data_63a5725f449f8868a5f96adb4259a7cc
#
_entry.id   63a5725f449f8868a5f96adb4259a7cc
#
_cell.length_a   1.000
_cell.length_b   1.000
_cell.length_c   1.000
_cell.angle_alpha   90.00
_cell.angle_beta   90.00
_cell.angle_gamma   90.00
#
_symmetry.space_group_name_H-M   'P 1'
#
loop_
_entity.id
_entity.type
_entity.pdbx_description
1 polymer ?
#
loop_
_entity_poly.entity_id
_entity_poly.type
_entity_poly.pdbx_seq_one_letter_code
_entity_poly.pdbx_strand_id
1 'polypeptide(L)'
;YNSIIYNGKVLSNDTYKDESKVKYYDVNELIAAKEGEAPAVTELDIIQKQKINFVLAKDGNVYTLESADNGCNIVKIKNDFTLEKVFANFQPAKGPYHSSPTIGMVASETENIIYLVSTDGAIYKYILGDSDSLKAPFIAAESGVSITAPLQLNQQSGELYVTYTEELKDESKIVVYSKDGKVLHTVDCGESVPSQILFNN
;
A
#
# COMPACT_ATOMS: atom_id res chain seq x y z
N TYR A 1 5.18 11.99 -1.92
CA TYR A 1 3.81 12.26 -1.45
C TYR A 1 2.94 11.10 -1.86
N ASN A 2 2.21 10.50 -0.89
CA ASN A 2 1.18 9.53 -1.20
C ASN A 2 -0.15 10.27 -1.37
N SER A 3 -0.55 10.44 -2.61
CA SER A 3 -1.82 11.04 -2.97
C SER A 3 -2.46 10.25 -4.11
N ILE A 4 -3.77 10.29 -4.17
CA ILE A 4 -4.55 9.66 -5.22
C ILE A 4 -5.69 10.59 -5.64
N ILE A 5 -6.01 10.62 -6.93
CA ILE A 5 -7.22 11.30 -7.42
C ILE A 5 -8.38 10.31 -7.37
N TYR A 6 -9.44 10.70 -6.68
CA TYR A 6 -10.61 9.88 -6.48
C TYR A 6 -11.88 10.72 -6.48
N ASN A 7 -12.82 10.43 -7.36
CA ASN A 7 -14.09 11.16 -7.50
C ASN A 7 -13.95 12.69 -7.53
N GLY A 8 -13.00 13.20 -8.34
CA GLY A 8 -12.76 14.64 -8.48
C GLY A 8 -12.09 15.29 -7.27
N LYS A 9 -11.61 14.51 -6.32
CA LYS A 9 -10.86 14.97 -5.15
C LYS A 9 -9.45 14.41 -5.18
N VAL A 10 -8.49 15.14 -4.63
CA VAL A 10 -7.15 14.65 -4.32
C VAL A 10 -7.14 14.24 -2.85
N LEU A 11 -7.04 12.94 -2.59
CA LEU A 11 -6.77 12.43 -1.24
C LEU A 11 -5.26 12.49 -0.99
N SER A 12 -4.87 12.97 0.17
CA SER A 12 -3.48 13.11 0.57
C SER A 12 -3.32 12.97 2.09
N ASN A 13 -2.11 12.65 2.53
CA ASN A 13 -1.71 12.75 3.93
C ASN A 13 -0.52 13.73 4.07
N ASP A 14 -0.44 14.36 5.22
CA ASP A 14 0.69 15.24 5.55
C ASP A 14 1.84 14.40 6.12
N THR A 15 2.83 14.12 5.27
CA THR A 15 3.92 13.19 5.57
C THR A 15 5.05 13.79 6.41
N TYR A 16 4.97 15.07 6.77
CA TYR A 16 6.01 15.76 7.56
C TYR A 16 5.73 15.76 9.06
N LYS A 17 4.55 15.30 9.48
CA LYS A 17 4.16 15.21 10.88
C LYS A 17 4.22 13.76 11.35
N ASP A 18 4.55 13.56 12.62
CA ASP A 18 4.54 12.25 13.27
C ASP A 18 3.13 11.63 13.30
N GLU A 19 2.12 12.48 13.23
CA GLU A 19 0.71 12.10 13.14
C GLU A 19 -0.01 13.08 12.23
N SER A 20 -0.73 12.58 11.24
CA SER A 20 -1.53 13.40 10.34
C SER A 20 -2.88 12.76 10.05
N LYS A 21 -3.88 13.60 9.81
CA LYS A 21 -5.16 13.17 9.25
C LYS A 21 -5.08 13.08 7.74
N VAL A 22 -5.79 12.12 7.18
CA VAL A 22 -6.04 12.08 5.74
C VAL A 22 -6.91 13.27 5.37
N LYS A 23 -6.55 13.94 4.27
CA LYS A 23 -7.21 15.13 3.77
C LYS A 23 -7.64 14.93 2.33
N TYR A 24 -8.67 15.64 1.91
CA TYR A 24 -8.96 15.75 0.50
C TYR A 24 -9.24 17.20 0.08
N TYR A 25 -8.95 17.48 -1.19
CA TYR A 25 -9.12 18.75 -1.87
C TYR A 25 -9.92 18.55 -3.14
N ASP A 26 -10.76 19.51 -3.50
CA ASP A 26 -11.39 19.50 -4.81
C ASP A 26 -10.36 19.75 -5.92
N VAL A 27 -10.34 18.91 -6.96
CA VAL A 27 -9.38 19.04 -8.07
C VAL A 27 -9.57 20.38 -8.79
N ASN A 28 -10.80 20.83 -9.00
CA ASN A 28 -11.06 22.08 -9.70
C ASN A 28 -10.65 23.31 -8.86
N GLU A 29 -10.85 23.26 -7.54
CA GLU A 29 -10.37 24.31 -6.63
C GLU A 29 -8.85 24.37 -6.59
N LEU A 30 -8.17 23.21 -6.58
CA LEU A 30 -6.72 23.12 -6.66
C LEU A 30 -6.16 23.73 -7.95
N ILE A 31 -6.82 23.46 -9.10
CA ILE A 31 -6.41 24.02 -10.40
C ILE A 31 -6.68 25.52 -10.47
N ALA A 32 -7.76 25.99 -9.86
CA ALA A 32 -8.15 27.40 -9.88
C ALA A 32 -7.43 28.27 -8.85
N ALA A 33 -6.78 27.67 -7.85
CA ALA A 33 -6.07 28.39 -6.79
C ALA A 33 -4.90 29.21 -7.38
N LYS A 34 -4.83 30.48 -7.00
CA LYS A 34 -3.73 31.37 -7.36
C LYS A 34 -2.55 31.17 -6.41
N GLU A 35 -1.38 31.62 -6.83
CA GLU A 35 -0.18 31.61 -5.98
C GLU A 35 -0.46 32.31 -4.65
N GLY A 36 -0.25 31.60 -3.55
CA GLY A 36 -0.51 32.08 -2.19
C GLY A 36 -1.92 31.84 -1.64
N GLU A 37 -2.84 31.34 -2.46
CA GLU A 37 -4.18 30.92 -2.00
C GLU A 37 -4.17 29.44 -1.62
N ALA A 38 -4.62 29.11 -0.41
CA ALA A 38 -4.80 27.71 0.00
C ALA A 38 -6.22 27.25 -0.40
N PRO A 39 -6.38 26.14 -1.15
CA PRO A 39 -7.68 25.59 -1.46
C PRO A 39 -8.37 25.11 -0.18
N ALA A 40 -9.69 25.02 -0.21
CA ALA A 40 -10.45 24.44 0.88
C ALA A 40 -10.03 22.97 1.10
N VAL A 41 -9.84 22.60 2.35
CA VAL A 41 -9.43 21.26 2.75
C VAL A 41 -10.49 20.63 3.64
N THR A 42 -10.81 19.36 3.38
CA THR A 42 -11.64 18.55 4.27
C THR A 42 -10.78 17.44 4.88
N GLU A 43 -10.84 17.29 6.20
CA GLU A 43 -10.17 16.21 6.92
C GLU A 43 -11.11 15.02 7.05
N LEU A 44 -10.59 13.82 6.77
CA LEU A 44 -11.23 12.57 7.12
C LEU A 44 -10.76 12.13 8.52
N ASP A 45 -11.60 11.41 9.22
CA ASP A 45 -11.25 10.88 10.55
C ASP A 45 -10.43 9.58 10.42
N ILE A 46 -9.30 9.70 9.73
CA ILE A 46 -8.28 8.67 9.55
C ILE A 46 -6.95 9.24 10.01
N ILE A 47 -6.40 8.67 11.08
CA ILE A 47 -5.11 9.09 11.63
C ILE A 47 -4.01 8.19 11.08
N GLN A 48 -2.94 8.79 10.58
CA GLN A 48 -1.76 8.08 10.08
C GLN A 48 -0.51 8.58 10.78
N LYS A 49 0.19 7.68 11.48
CA LYS A 49 1.48 7.94 12.14
C LYS A 49 2.68 7.59 11.24
N GLN A 50 2.41 7.13 10.03
CA GLN A 50 3.39 6.71 9.05
C GLN A 50 2.96 7.13 7.65
N LYS A 51 3.89 7.17 6.72
CA LYS A 51 3.57 7.35 5.30
C LYS A 51 2.90 6.08 4.77
N ILE A 52 1.60 6.13 4.58
CA ILE A 52 0.79 5.02 4.11
C ILE A 52 0.21 5.39 2.75
N ASN A 53 0.28 4.47 1.80
CA ASN A 53 -0.28 4.69 0.49
C ASN A 53 -1.80 4.47 0.46
N PHE A 54 -2.42 5.04 -0.57
CA PHE A 54 -3.79 4.79 -0.95
C PHE A 54 -3.80 3.83 -2.14
N VAL A 55 -4.74 2.91 -2.17
CA VAL A 55 -4.96 2.04 -3.32
C VAL A 55 -6.43 2.10 -3.75
N LEU A 56 -6.65 2.30 -5.04
CA LEU A 56 -7.96 2.18 -5.65
C LEU A 56 -8.17 0.70 -6.00
N ALA A 57 -9.21 0.10 -5.45
CA ALA A 57 -9.52 -1.30 -5.67
C ALA A 57 -10.62 -1.47 -6.74
N LYS A 58 -10.78 -2.70 -7.23
CA LYS A 58 -11.76 -3.04 -8.28
C LYS A 58 -13.20 -2.67 -7.93
N ASP A 59 -13.56 -2.67 -6.64
CA ASP A 59 -14.90 -2.26 -6.19
C ASP A 59 -15.16 -0.76 -6.29
N GLY A 60 -14.20 0.00 -6.84
CA GLY A 60 -14.28 1.44 -7.05
C GLY A 60 -14.08 2.26 -5.77
N ASN A 61 -13.64 1.65 -4.67
CA ASN A 61 -13.36 2.35 -3.42
C ASN A 61 -11.84 2.45 -3.18
N VAL A 62 -11.45 3.44 -2.40
CA VAL A 62 -10.06 3.62 -1.97
C VAL A 62 -9.87 2.93 -0.63
N TYR A 63 -8.75 2.24 -0.49
CA TYR A 63 -8.32 1.62 0.75
C TYR A 63 -7.02 2.24 1.24
N THR A 64 -6.90 2.37 2.56
CA THR A 64 -5.71 2.84 3.24
C THR A 64 -5.62 2.21 4.63
N LEU A 65 -4.51 2.49 5.35
CA LEU A 65 -4.35 2.06 6.73
C LEU A 65 -4.53 3.26 7.67
N GLU A 66 -5.28 3.06 8.74
CA GLU A 66 -5.40 3.97 9.86
C GLU A 66 -4.53 3.46 11.01
N SER A 67 -3.73 4.33 11.62
CA SER A 67 -2.94 3.95 12.81
C SER A 67 -3.85 3.71 14.01
N ALA A 68 -3.58 2.63 14.74
CA ALA A 68 -4.26 2.25 15.98
C ALA A 68 -3.21 1.89 17.05
N ASP A 69 -3.65 1.71 18.30
CA ASP A 69 -2.75 1.43 19.43
C ASP A 69 -1.96 0.12 19.23
N ASN A 70 -2.58 -0.88 18.62
CA ASN A 70 -2.01 -2.20 18.39
C ASN A 70 -1.87 -2.51 16.88
N GLY A 71 -1.26 -1.61 16.09
CA GLY A 71 -1.08 -1.81 14.67
C GLY A 71 -1.88 -0.82 13.82
N CYS A 72 -2.51 -1.31 12.76
CA CYS A 72 -3.32 -0.48 11.86
C CYS A 72 -4.67 -1.13 11.59
N ASN A 73 -5.67 -0.30 11.33
CA ASN A 73 -6.92 -0.74 10.76
C ASN A 73 -6.87 -0.57 9.25
N ILE A 74 -7.42 -1.52 8.50
CA ILE A 74 -7.67 -1.35 7.08
C ILE A 74 -8.99 -0.59 6.96
N VAL A 75 -8.93 0.59 6.33
CA VAL A 75 -10.09 1.48 6.17
C VAL A 75 -10.41 1.62 4.70
N LYS A 76 -11.69 1.45 4.39
CA LYS A 76 -12.29 1.70 3.08
C LYS A 76 -12.89 3.10 3.06
N ILE A 77 -12.49 3.90 2.11
CA ILE A 77 -13.06 5.22 1.80
C ILE A 77 -14.03 5.03 0.63
N LYS A 78 -15.32 5.21 0.89
CA LYS A 78 -16.38 5.02 -0.11
C LYS A 78 -16.48 6.21 -1.05
N ASN A 79 -17.27 6.06 -2.12
CA ASN A 79 -17.48 7.09 -3.14
C ASN A 79 -18.03 8.43 -2.59
N ASP A 80 -18.73 8.39 -1.47
CA ASP A 80 -19.27 9.57 -0.76
C ASP A 80 -18.32 10.06 0.36
N PHE A 81 -17.10 9.53 0.41
CA PHE A 81 -16.08 9.80 1.44
C PHE A 81 -16.46 9.34 2.85
N THR A 82 -17.51 8.53 3.01
CA THR A 82 -17.76 7.83 4.27
C THR A 82 -16.74 6.72 4.48
N LEU A 83 -16.46 6.43 5.75
CA LEU A 83 -15.41 5.50 6.16
C LEU A 83 -16.01 4.19 6.65
N GLU A 84 -15.35 3.09 6.32
CA GLU A 84 -15.68 1.77 6.82
C GLU A 84 -14.39 1.06 7.26
N LYS A 85 -14.31 0.68 8.54
CA LYS A 85 -13.23 -0.15 9.05
C LYS A 85 -13.50 -1.61 8.68
N VAL A 86 -12.70 -2.15 7.76
CA VAL A 86 -12.91 -3.50 7.22
C VAL A 86 -12.08 -4.57 7.92
N PHE A 87 -10.99 -4.17 8.58
CA PHE A 87 -10.16 -5.05 9.39
C PHE A 87 -9.43 -4.25 10.47
N ALA A 88 -9.18 -4.85 11.64
CA ALA A 88 -8.51 -4.20 12.75
C ALA A 88 -7.20 -4.92 13.12
N ASN A 89 -6.25 -4.16 13.70
CA ASN A 89 -5.01 -4.68 14.27
C ASN A 89 -4.07 -5.38 13.26
N PHE A 90 -4.10 -5.00 11.97
CA PHE A 90 -3.10 -5.44 11.02
C PHE A 90 -1.73 -4.84 11.39
N GLN A 91 -0.66 -5.63 11.27
CA GLN A 91 0.71 -5.19 11.56
C GLN A 91 1.45 -4.96 10.23
N PRO A 92 1.41 -3.73 9.65
CA PRO A 92 2.04 -3.48 8.36
C PRO A 92 3.56 -3.42 8.49
N ALA A 93 4.25 -3.92 7.47
CA ALA A 93 5.69 -3.76 7.35
C ALA A 93 6.05 -2.27 7.23
N LYS A 94 7.12 -1.87 7.90
CA LYS A 94 7.71 -0.53 7.80
C LYS A 94 8.77 -0.54 6.71
N GLY A 95 8.89 0.55 5.99
CA GLY A 95 10.02 0.74 5.09
C GLY A 95 11.36 0.78 5.84
N PRO A 96 12.48 0.57 5.15
CA PRO A 96 13.80 0.41 5.77
C PRO A 96 14.31 1.66 6.49
N TYR A 97 13.71 2.81 6.26
CA TYR A 97 14.06 4.08 6.90
C TYR A 97 12.87 4.68 7.62
N HIS A 98 13.09 5.38 8.74
CA HIS A 98 12.03 6.05 9.51
C HIS A 98 11.18 7.04 8.69
N SER A 99 11.75 7.58 7.62
CA SER A 99 11.07 8.48 6.68
C SER A 99 10.46 7.77 5.47
N SER A 100 10.70 6.47 5.32
CA SER A 100 10.16 5.70 4.19
C SER A 100 8.68 5.42 4.39
N PRO A 101 7.89 5.40 3.30
CA PRO A 101 6.53 4.87 3.38
C PRO A 101 6.59 3.41 3.87
N THR A 102 5.53 2.96 4.50
CA THR A 102 5.33 1.51 4.67
C THR A 102 5.49 0.84 3.30
N ILE A 103 5.96 -0.39 3.27
CA ILE A 103 6.06 -1.16 2.01
C ILE A 103 4.68 -1.25 1.32
N GLY A 104 3.64 -0.97 2.10
CA GLY A 104 2.36 -0.55 1.59
C GLY A 104 1.45 -1.68 1.13
N MET A 105 0.52 -1.28 0.31
CA MET A 105 -0.49 -2.14 -0.28
C MET A 105 -0.41 -2.04 -1.79
N VAL A 106 -0.83 -3.09 -2.49
CA VAL A 106 -1.12 -3.05 -3.91
C VAL A 106 -2.47 -3.70 -4.15
N ALA A 107 -3.34 -3.04 -4.91
CA ALA A 107 -4.66 -3.55 -5.28
C ALA A 107 -4.66 -4.09 -6.70
N SER A 108 -5.47 -5.12 -6.93
CA SER A 108 -5.78 -5.57 -8.27
C SER A 108 -6.89 -4.70 -8.87
N GLU A 109 -6.70 -4.26 -10.12
CA GLU A 109 -7.71 -3.58 -10.91
C GLU A 109 -8.73 -4.56 -11.53
N THR A 110 -8.37 -5.83 -11.64
CA THR A 110 -9.16 -6.86 -12.31
C THR A 110 -9.84 -7.84 -11.35
N GLU A 111 -9.34 -7.95 -10.11
CA GLU A 111 -9.86 -8.86 -9.09
C GLU A 111 -10.14 -8.11 -7.78
N ASN A 112 -11.06 -8.61 -6.97
CA ASN A 112 -11.40 -8.04 -5.65
C ASN A 112 -10.34 -8.38 -4.60
N ILE A 113 -9.09 -7.96 -4.82
CA ILE A 113 -7.93 -8.36 -4.01
C ILE A 113 -7.05 -7.15 -3.72
N ILE A 114 -6.54 -7.09 -2.48
CA ILE A 114 -5.44 -6.20 -2.05
C ILE A 114 -4.37 -7.07 -1.40
N TYR A 115 -3.12 -6.90 -1.80
CA TYR A 115 -1.97 -7.52 -1.13
C TYR A 115 -1.35 -6.53 -0.14
N LEU A 116 -0.94 -7.04 1.03
CA LEU A 116 -0.33 -6.27 2.12
C LEU A 116 0.87 -7.02 2.67
N VAL A 117 1.90 -6.28 3.08
CA VAL A 117 3.08 -6.86 3.77
C VAL A 117 2.96 -6.59 5.26
N SER A 118 3.15 -7.62 6.07
CA SER A 118 3.18 -7.51 7.53
C SER A 118 4.60 -7.34 8.08
N THR A 119 4.72 -6.93 9.33
CA THR A 119 6.01 -6.68 10.01
C THR A 119 6.92 -7.89 10.10
N ASP A 120 6.38 -9.09 10.05
CA ASP A 120 7.14 -10.35 10.01
C ASP A 120 7.65 -10.71 8.61
N GLY A 121 7.35 -9.89 7.60
CA GLY A 121 7.75 -10.14 6.21
C GLY A 121 6.82 -11.04 5.43
N ALA A 122 5.71 -11.50 6.01
CA ALA A 122 4.71 -12.26 5.29
C ALA A 122 3.83 -11.36 4.43
N ILE A 123 3.31 -11.90 3.32
CA ILE A 123 2.38 -11.22 2.45
C ILE A 123 0.98 -11.78 2.67
N TYR A 124 0.05 -10.90 2.94
CA TYR A 124 -1.36 -11.21 3.10
C TYR A 124 -2.14 -10.83 1.85
N LYS A 125 -3.18 -11.59 1.57
CA LYS A 125 -4.10 -11.38 0.45
C LYS A 125 -5.49 -11.10 1.01
N TYR A 126 -5.86 -9.81 1.08
CA TYR A 126 -7.20 -9.42 1.46
C TYR A 126 -8.15 -9.58 0.29
N ILE A 127 -9.14 -10.44 0.42
CA ILE A 127 -10.26 -10.56 -0.50
C ILE A 127 -11.33 -9.58 -0.05
N LEU A 128 -11.72 -8.63 -0.91
CA LEU A 128 -12.62 -7.55 -0.55
C LEU A 128 -13.96 -8.11 -0.03
N GLY A 129 -14.32 -7.69 1.20
CA GLY A 129 -15.51 -8.17 1.88
C GLY A 129 -15.33 -9.45 2.71
N ASP A 130 -14.16 -10.09 2.64
CA ASP A 130 -13.82 -11.28 3.42
C ASP A 130 -12.62 -11.00 4.35
N SER A 131 -12.90 -10.58 5.60
CA SER A 131 -11.87 -10.34 6.61
C SER A 131 -11.16 -11.63 7.04
N ASP A 132 -11.76 -12.80 6.85
CA ASP A 132 -11.16 -14.09 7.18
C ASP A 132 -9.98 -14.43 6.26
N SER A 133 -9.93 -13.84 5.08
CA SER A 133 -8.79 -13.94 4.16
C SER A 133 -7.46 -13.42 4.73
N LEU A 134 -7.52 -12.60 5.80
CA LEU A 134 -6.34 -12.07 6.51
C LEU A 134 -5.94 -12.89 7.75
N LYS A 135 -6.58 -14.03 8.02
CA LYS A 135 -6.24 -14.89 9.17
C LYS A 135 -4.94 -15.69 8.97
N ALA A 136 -4.54 -15.89 7.72
CA ALA A 136 -3.32 -16.60 7.38
C ALA A 136 -2.58 -15.86 6.25
N PRO A 137 -1.24 -15.93 6.21
CA PRO A 137 -0.49 -15.32 5.12
C PRO A 137 -0.73 -16.07 3.81
N PHE A 138 -0.79 -15.30 2.73
CA PHE A 138 -0.80 -15.82 1.36
C PHE A 138 0.58 -16.33 0.94
N ILE A 139 1.63 -15.60 1.34
CA ILE A 139 3.03 -16.00 1.21
C ILE A 139 3.66 -15.87 2.59
N ALA A 140 4.17 -16.98 3.12
CA ALA A 140 4.84 -16.99 4.42
C ALA A 140 6.14 -16.17 4.37
N ALA A 141 6.52 -15.61 5.52
CA ALA A 141 7.81 -14.95 5.67
C ALA A 141 8.96 -15.92 5.40
N GLU A 142 10.00 -15.44 4.71
CA GLU A 142 11.25 -16.17 4.50
C GLU A 142 12.30 -15.69 5.51
N SER A 143 12.94 -16.61 6.19
CA SER A 143 13.96 -16.27 7.20
C SER A 143 15.23 -15.72 6.56
N GLY A 144 15.80 -14.65 7.13
CA GLY A 144 17.06 -14.04 6.68
C GLY A 144 16.92 -13.11 5.48
N VAL A 145 15.69 -12.80 5.06
CA VAL A 145 15.42 -11.83 4.01
C VAL A 145 14.34 -10.84 4.45
N SER A 146 14.41 -9.64 3.93
CA SER A 146 13.43 -8.59 4.17
C SER A 146 12.83 -8.08 2.84
N ILE A 147 11.54 -7.76 2.84
CA ILE A 147 10.91 -7.06 1.72
C ILE A 147 11.28 -5.58 1.83
N THR A 148 12.00 -5.05 0.85
CA THR A 148 12.62 -3.72 0.93
C THR A 148 12.04 -2.69 -0.04
N ALA A 149 11.22 -3.14 -0.98
CA ALA A 149 10.54 -2.28 -1.95
C ALA A 149 9.03 -2.54 -1.95
N PRO A 150 8.21 -1.56 -2.41
CA PRO A 150 6.78 -1.74 -2.56
C PRO A 150 6.44 -2.94 -3.43
N LEU A 151 5.40 -3.68 -3.03
CA LEU A 151 4.83 -4.75 -3.87
C LEU A 151 4.38 -4.18 -5.21
N GLN A 152 4.60 -4.93 -6.27
CA GLN A 152 4.14 -4.57 -7.60
C GLN A 152 3.33 -5.71 -8.21
N LEU A 153 2.20 -5.37 -8.81
CA LEU A 153 1.27 -6.32 -9.39
C LEU A 153 1.14 -6.07 -10.89
N ASN A 154 1.41 -7.09 -11.67
CA ASN A 154 1.05 -7.04 -13.08
C ASN A 154 -0.47 -7.20 -13.21
N GLN A 155 -1.14 -6.14 -13.61
CA GLN A 155 -2.61 -6.09 -13.66
C GLN A 155 -3.21 -7.01 -14.71
N GLN A 156 -2.44 -7.39 -15.74
CA GLN A 156 -2.92 -8.28 -16.80
C GLN A 156 -2.78 -9.76 -16.40
N SER A 157 -1.60 -10.16 -15.92
CA SER A 157 -1.34 -11.56 -15.55
C SER A 157 -1.77 -11.89 -14.11
N GLY A 158 -1.86 -10.88 -13.24
CA GLY A 158 -2.09 -11.03 -11.80
C GLY A 158 -0.88 -11.58 -11.06
N GLU A 159 0.29 -11.55 -11.67
CA GLU A 159 1.55 -11.93 -11.04
C GLU A 159 2.02 -10.86 -10.06
N LEU A 160 2.44 -11.30 -8.87
CA LEU A 160 2.95 -10.43 -7.82
C LEU A 160 4.48 -10.46 -7.82
N TYR A 161 5.09 -9.28 -7.93
CA TYR A 161 6.52 -9.08 -7.93
C TYR A 161 6.98 -8.53 -6.58
N VAL A 162 7.90 -9.21 -5.94
CA VAL A 162 8.39 -8.91 -4.59
C VAL A 162 9.90 -8.79 -4.61
N THR A 163 10.41 -7.65 -4.14
CA THR A 163 11.86 -7.45 -3.98
C THR A 163 12.26 -7.83 -2.56
N TYR A 164 13.11 -8.83 -2.45
CA TYR A 164 13.74 -9.27 -1.21
C TYR A 164 15.19 -8.83 -1.16
N THR A 165 15.68 -8.46 0.03
CA THR A 165 17.09 -8.21 0.30
C THR A 165 17.56 -9.16 1.40
N GLU A 166 18.70 -9.82 1.22
CA GLU A 166 19.35 -10.65 2.22
C GLU A 166 19.97 -9.78 3.31
N GLU A 167 19.62 -10.03 4.58
CA GLU A 167 19.96 -9.15 5.71
C GLU A 167 21.47 -9.01 5.98
N LEU A 168 22.28 -9.95 5.51
CA LEU A 168 23.72 -10.00 5.79
C LEU A 168 24.62 -9.74 4.58
N LYS A 169 24.08 -9.61 3.38
CA LYS A 169 24.88 -9.55 2.15
C LYS A 169 24.61 -8.32 1.28
N ASP A 170 23.61 -7.52 1.61
CA ASP A 170 23.13 -6.42 0.74
C ASP A 170 22.78 -6.87 -0.70
N GLU A 171 22.59 -8.18 -0.90
CA GLU A 171 22.16 -8.74 -2.17
C GLU A 171 20.65 -8.79 -2.26
N SER A 172 20.11 -8.47 -3.41
CA SER A 172 18.67 -8.48 -3.61
C SER A 172 18.24 -9.39 -4.76
N LYS A 173 17.01 -9.88 -4.66
CA LYS A 173 16.34 -10.68 -5.68
C LYS A 173 14.90 -10.22 -5.87
N ILE A 174 14.39 -10.34 -7.09
CA ILE A 174 12.97 -10.22 -7.37
C ILE A 174 12.41 -11.64 -7.47
N VAL A 175 11.38 -11.92 -6.69
CA VAL A 175 10.62 -13.17 -6.78
C VAL A 175 9.25 -12.85 -7.38
N VAL A 176 8.88 -13.58 -8.41
CA VAL A 176 7.59 -13.47 -9.09
C VAL A 176 6.71 -14.61 -8.63
N TYR A 177 5.56 -14.26 -8.09
CA TYR A 177 4.55 -15.23 -7.63
C TYR A 177 3.34 -15.25 -8.54
N SER A 178 2.78 -16.43 -8.74
CA SER A 178 1.49 -16.60 -9.38
C SER A 178 0.34 -16.12 -8.49
N LYS A 179 -0.86 -16.04 -9.03
CA LYS A 179 -2.11 -15.75 -8.30
C LYS A 179 -2.38 -16.72 -7.13
N ASP A 180 -1.77 -17.91 -7.15
CA ASP A 180 -1.89 -18.94 -6.11
C ASP A 180 -0.72 -18.93 -5.13
N GLY A 181 0.18 -17.94 -5.20
CA GLY A 181 1.34 -17.80 -4.32
C GLY A 181 2.51 -18.75 -4.64
N LYS A 182 2.52 -19.39 -5.82
CA LYS A 182 3.62 -20.24 -6.25
C LYS A 182 4.71 -19.39 -6.91
N VAL A 183 5.97 -19.66 -6.59
CA VAL A 183 7.10 -19.02 -7.26
C VAL A 183 7.11 -19.45 -8.73
N LEU A 184 7.12 -18.48 -9.63
CA LEU A 184 7.26 -18.66 -11.06
C LEU A 184 8.69 -18.41 -11.51
N HIS A 185 9.27 -17.31 -11.06
CA HIS A 185 10.62 -16.88 -11.43
C HIS A 185 11.33 -16.22 -10.26
N THR A 186 12.64 -16.29 -10.28
CA THR A 186 13.52 -15.52 -9.39
C THR A 186 14.58 -14.86 -10.24
N VAL A 187 14.78 -13.56 -10.06
CA VAL A 187 15.81 -12.76 -10.73
C VAL A 187 16.76 -12.24 -9.68
N ASP A 188 18.03 -12.60 -9.79
CA ASP A 188 19.09 -12.08 -8.96
C ASP A 188 19.43 -10.63 -9.42
N CYS A 189 19.47 -9.69 -8.50
CA CYS A 189 19.75 -8.28 -8.75
C CYS A 189 21.10 -7.85 -8.18
N GLY A 190 21.84 -8.76 -7.55
CA GLY A 190 23.11 -8.47 -6.86
C GLY A 190 22.91 -7.39 -5.78
N GLU A 191 23.85 -6.45 -5.71
CA GLU A 191 23.83 -5.34 -4.74
C GLU A 191 22.81 -4.23 -5.06
N SER A 192 22.04 -4.35 -6.15
CA SER A 192 21.02 -3.36 -6.55
C SER A 192 19.67 -3.71 -5.94
N VAL A 193 19.01 -2.74 -5.31
CA VAL A 193 17.63 -2.88 -4.80
C VAL A 193 16.65 -2.24 -5.78
N PRO A 194 15.97 -3.02 -6.64
CA PRO A 194 14.96 -2.49 -7.55
C PRO A 194 13.79 -1.90 -6.78
N SER A 195 13.52 -0.62 -7.00
CA SER A 195 12.40 0.10 -6.38
C SER A 195 11.14 0.14 -7.23
N GLN A 196 11.27 -0.16 -8.52
CA GLN A 196 10.18 -0.13 -9.49
C GLN A 196 10.41 -1.14 -10.61
N ILE A 197 9.34 -1.80 -11.04
CA ILE A 197 9.30 -2.69 -12.20
C ILE A 197 8.33 -2.09 -13.21
N LEU A 198 8.77 -1.95 -14.45
CA LEU A 198 7.92 -1.48 -15.53
C LEU A 198 7.42 -2.67 -16.33
N PHE A 199 6.11 -2.79 -16.48
CA PHE A 199 5.48 -3.78 -17.32
C PHE A 199 5.24 -3.21 -18.71
N ASN A 200 5.78 -3.86 -19.74
CA ASN A 200 5.47 -3.55 -21.13
C ASN A 200 4.14 -4.24 -21.47
N ASN A 201 3.12 -3.45 -21.66
CA ASN A 201 1.77 -3.91 -22.08
C ASN A 201 1.65 -3.95 -23.59
#